data_204bb9ce01a0235bac1adb6ced57678e
#
_entry.id   204bb9ce01a0235bac1adb6ced57678e
#
_cell.length_a   1.000
_cell.length_b   1.000
_cell.length_c   1.000
_cell.angle_alpha   90.00
_cell.angle_beta   90.00
_cell.angle_gamma   90.00
#
_symmetry.space_group_name_H-M   'P 1'
#
loop_
_entity.id
_entity.type
_entity.pdbx_description
1 polymer ?
#
loop_
_entity_poly.entity_id
_entity_poly.type
_entity_poly.pdbx_seq_one_letter_code
_entity_poly.pdbx_strand_id
1 'polypeptide(L)'
;MKKKILKIVGLFSVLILLFFISLPTLLNKAGLHPEFDSKKYDFTNKRAVIISTSHSTLNKPGETTGKLTGVFASELTVPYYEFTDSGIEVDLASINGGTIPIDPESFFYVVKTSSDDRYLEDPILKEKVKNSIKIDEVEIDNYDLVFIAGGWGAAYDLGYSEILGKKISQAYYNPKSIIGGVCHGVLGFINAKDSLGNLIIKSRRMTGVTDKQIKELGIDFTPQHPEEELIKAGAIFESKTAIRDVFANLTVVDDESKFVTGQNQNAGHETPQKMMEILINK
;
A
#
# COMPACT_ATOMS: atom_id res chain seq x y z
N MET A 1 -13.32 43.31 33.16
CA MET A 1 -13.00 41.87 33.19
C MET A 1 -13.56 41.08 32.01
N LYS A 2 -14.88 41.05 31.78
CA LYS A 2 -15.52 40.26 30.70
C LYS A 2 -14.93 40.49 29.29
N LYS A 3 -14.66 41.74 28.87
CA LYS A 3 -14.06 42.05 27.55
C LYS A 3 -12.61 41.53 27.37
N LYS A 4 -11.79 41.48 28.46
CA LYS A 4 -10.43 40.91 28.40
C LYS A 4 -10.49 39.40 28.28
N ILE A 5 -11.38 38.74 29.04
CA ILE A 5 -11.58 37.28 28.98
C ILE A 5 -12.04 36.88 27.58
N LEU A 6 -12.99 37.60 26.98
CA LEU A 6 -13.49 37.31 25.62
C LEU A 6 -12.38 37.44 24.56
N LYS A 7 -11.48 38.43 24.68
CA LYS A 7 -10.32 38.57 23.78
C LYS A 7 -9.32 37.41 23.94
N ILE A 8 -9.05 36.97 25.18
CA ILE A 8 -8.15 35.83 25.45
C ILE A 8 -8.75 34.54 24.89
N VAL A 9 -10.04 34.30 25.12
CA VAL A 9 -10.73 33.11 24.57
C VAL A 9 -10.72 33.14 23.04
N GLY A 10 -11.01 34.32 22.44
CA GLY A 10 -10.95 34.45 20.99
C GLY A 10 -9.55 34.19 20.40
N LEU A 11 -8.50 34.73 21.03
CA LEU A 11 -7.12 34.48 20.62
C LEU A 11 -6.76 32.99 20.72
N PHE A 12 -7.15 32.33 21.82
CA PHE A 12 -6.90 30.93 22.04
C PHE A 12 -7.62 30.04 21.02
N SER A 13 -8.87 30.40 20.69
CA SER A 13 -9.63 29.69 19.64
C SER A 13 -8.97 29.81 18.26
N VAL A 14 -8.43 31.00 17.94
CA VAL A 14 -7.70 31.21 16.67
C VAL A 14 -6.41 30.39 16.64
N LEU A 15 -5.66 30.34 17.73
CA LEU A 15 -4.42 29.53 17.83
C LEU A 15 -4.72 28.04 17.67
N ILE A 16 -5.78 27.53 18.30
CA ILE A 16 -6.24 26.15 18.12
C ILE A 16 -6.59 25.89 16.67
N LEU A 17 -7.35 26.76 16.03
CA LEU A 17 -7.73 26.62 14.62
C LEU A 17 -6.50 26.60 13.71
N LEU A 18 -5.55 27.49 13.91
CA LEU A 18 -4.29 27.54 13.15
C LEU A 18 -3.47 26.27 13.37
N PHE A 19 -3.43 25.74 14.59
CA PHE A 19 -2.78 24.46 14.87
C PHE A 19 -3.40 23.32 14.07
N PHE A 20 -4.74 23.18 14.09
CA PHE A 20 -5.40 22.12 13.30
C PHE A 20 -5.21 22.28 11.79
N ILE A 21 -5.21 23.51 11.27
CA ILE A 21 -4.93 23.78 9.86
C ILE A 21 -3.48 23.41 9.49
N SER A 22 -2.53 23.68 10.37
CA SER A 22 -1.11 23.40 10.11
C SER A 22 -0.71 21.93 10.40
N LEU A 23 -1.55 21.17 11.08
CA LEU A 23 -1.21 19.82 11.55
C LEU A 23 -0.81 18.86 10.42
N PRO A 24 -1.51 18.78 9.26
CA PRO A 24 -1.06 17.93 8.15
C PRO A 24 0.36 18.29 7.70
N THR A 25 0.65 19.59 7.50
CA THR A 25 1.98 20.05 7.08
C THR A 25 3.07 19.69 8.12
N LEU A 26 2.75 19.78 9.40
CA LEU A 26 3.68 19.40 10.46
C LEU A 26 3.95 17.88 10.45
N LEU A 27 2.91 17.07 10.24
CA LEU A 27 3.04 15.62 10.13
C LEU A 27 3.84 15.19 8.89
N ASN A 28 3.61 15.86 7.73
CA ASN A 28 4.42 15.61 6.53
C ASN A 28 5.90 15.91 6.77
N LYS A 29 6.23 17.04 7.42
CA LYS A 29 7.62 17.36 7.81
C LYS A 29 8.19 16.37 8.81
N ALA A 30 7.36 15.73 9.63
CA ALA A 30 7.77 14.67 10.53
C ALA A 30 7.98 13.31 9.82
N GLY A 31 7.58 13.19 8.54
CA GLY A 31 7.78 12.01 7.71
C GLY A 31 6.50 11.24 7.34
N LEU A 32 5.31 11.75 7.67
CA LEU A 32 4.06 11.15 7.21
C LEU A 32 3.77 11.62 5.78
N HIS A 33 3.65 10.68 4.84
CA HIS A 33 3.52 10.98 3.40
C HIS A 33 4.54 12.02 2.94
N PRO A 34 5.86 11.71 3.00
CA PRO A 34 6.90 12.65 2.63
C PRO A 34 6.71 13.08 1.17
N GLU A 35 7.03 14.34 0.89
CA GLU A 35 7.08 14.84 -0.49
C GLU A 35 8.04 13.97 -1.31
N PHE A 36 7.62 13.61 -2.51
CA PHE A 36 8.41 12.83 -3.44
C PHE A 36 8.40 13.53 -4.80
N ASP A 37 9.58 13.76 -5.36
CA ASP A 37 9.74 14.32 -6.69
C ASP A 37 9.60 13.21 -7.73
N SER A 38 8.36 12.93 -8.13
CA SER A 38 8.04 11.89 -9.10
C SER A 38 8.58 12.26 -10.48
N LYS A 39 9.40 11.37 -11.04
CA LYS A 39 9.83 11.49 -12.44
C LYS A 39 8.64 11.29 -13.36
N LYS A 40 8.57 12.10 -14.40
CA LYS A 40 7.55 11.90 -15.44
C LYS A 40 8.07 10.89 -16.46
N TYR A 41 7.29 9.84 -16.64
CA TYR A 41 7.52 8.84 -17.69
C TYR A 41 6.39 8.97 -18.73
N ASP A 42 6.62 8.43 -19.91
CA ASP A 42 5.63 8.33 -20.99
C ASP A 42 5.69 6.90 -21.56
N PHE A 43 4.85 6.03 -20.99
CA PHE A 43 4.77 4.65 -21.38
C PHE A 43 3.57 4.44 -22.32
N THR A 44 3.83 3.95 -23.53
CA THR A 44 2.79 3.49 -24.45
C THR A 44 2.70 1.97 -24.42
N ASN A 45 1.46 1.43 -24.49
CA ASN A 45 1.22 -0.02 -24.54
C ASN A 45 1.75 -0.81 -23.33
N LYS A 46 1.88 -0.17 -22.17
CA LYS A 46 2.23 -0.81 -20.90
C LYS A 46 0.99 -0.99 -20.03
N ARG A 47 0.95 -2.10 -19.30
CA ARG A 47 -0.18 -2.43 -18.44
C ARG A 47 0.29 -2.74 -17.03
N ALA A 48 -0.48 -2.26 -16.06
CA ALA A 48 -0.31 -2.58 -14.65
C ALA A 48 -1.59 -3.21 -14.09
N VAL A 49 -1.43 -4.07 -13.10
CA VAL A 49 -2.52 -4.50 -12.22
C VAL A 49 -2.19 -4.13 -10.80
N ILE A 50 -3.14 -3.49 -10.11
CA ILE A 50 -3.08 -3.27 -8.66
C ILE A 50 -4.01 -4.27 -8.01
N ILE A 51 -3.45 -5.15 -7.19
CA ILE A 51 -4.17 -6.21 -6.47
C ILE A 51 -4.39 -5.75 -5.03
N SER A 52 -5.59 -5.94 -4.53
CA SER A 52 -6.01 -5.52 -3.20
C SER A 52 -6.74 -6.63 -2.44
N THR A 53 -6.95 -6.38 -1.15
CA THR A 53 -7.79 -7.21 -0.29
C THR A 53 -9.26 -7.14 -0.68
N SER A 54 -9.99 -8.20 -0.35
CA SER A 54 -11.46 -8.21 -0.32
C SER A 54 -12.02 -8.22 1.11
N HIS A 55 -11.14 -8.22 2.12
CA HIS A 55 -11.55 -8.25 3.51
C HIS A 55 -11.87 -6.84 4.03
N SER A 56 -13.01 -6.68 4.71
CA SER A 56 -13.61 -5.38 5.01
C SER A 56 -13.76 -5.04 6.50
N THR A 57 -13.33 -5.94 7.39
CA THR A 57 -13.52 -5.76 8.84
C THR A 57 -12.27 -6.12 9.63
N LEU A 58 -11.98 -5.34 10.67
CA LEU A 58 -10.85 -5.56 11.57
C LEU A 58 -11.32 -6.44 12.74
N ASN A 59 -11.25 -7.75 12.55
CA ASN A 59 -11.77 -8.74 13.48
C ASN A 59 -10.69 -9.17 14.47
N LYS A 60 -11.04 -9.25 15.75
CA LYS A 60 -10.21 -9.93 16.74
C LYS A 60 -10.25 -11.44 16.55
N PRO A 61 -9.26 -12.19 17.01
CA PRO A 61 -9.27 -13.65 16.94
C PRO A 61 -10.55 -14.24 17.51
N GLY A 62 -11.23 -15.09 16.70
CA GLY A 62 -12.52 -15.71 17.05
C GLY A 62 -13.76 -14.84 16.84
N GLU A 63 -13.61 -13.59 16.44
CA GLU A 63 -14.73 -12.71 16.10
C GLU A 63 -14.98 -12.69 14.59
N THR A 64 -16.24 -12.58 14.19
CA THR A 64 -16.67 -12.46 12.78
C THR A 64 -17.07 -11.03 12.42
N THR A 65 -17.06 -10.12 13.39
CA THR A 65 -17.41 -8.71 13.22
C THR A 65 -16.28 -7.85 13.76
N GLY A 66 -16.15 -6.65 13.22
CA GLY A 66 -15.12 -5.71 13.64
C GLY A 66 -15.36 -4.32 13.06
N LYS A 67 -14.48 -3.40 13.36
CA LYS A 67 -14.45 -2.08 12.75
C LYS A 67 -14.24 -2.21 11.23
N LEU A 68 -14.85 -1.34 10.45
CA LEU A 68 -14.63 -1.30 9.01
C LEU A 68 -13.14 -1.03 8.72
N THR A 69 -12.61 -1.74 7.74
CA THR A 69 -11.26 -1.60 7.22
C THR A 69 -11.21 -2.01 5.74
N GLY A 70 -10.04 -2.25 5.20
CA GLY A 70 -9.81 -2.65 3.83
C GLY A 70 -8.39 -2.28 3.39
N VAL A 71 -8.25 -1.84 2.13
CA VAL A 71 -7.03 -1.21 1.64
C VAL A 71 -6.88 0.17 2.27
N PHE A 72 -5.67 0.58 2.61
CA PHE A 72 -5.40 1.96 3.00
C PHE A 72 -5.43 2.82 1.72
N ALA A 73 -6.27 3.87 1.67
CA ALA A 73 -6.58 4.58 0.42
C ALA A 73 -5.33 4.97 -0.38
N SER A 74 -4.34 5.62 0.24
CA SER A 74 -3.13 6.07 -0.45
C SER A 74 -2.25 4.93 -0.98
N GLU A 75 -2.37 3.72 -0.44
CA GLU A 75 -1.63 2.55 -0.93
C GLU A 75 -2.22 1.97 -2.22
N LEU A 76 -3.43 2.40 -2.60
CA LEU A 76 -4.08 2.11 -3.87
C LEU A 76 -4.06 3.33 -4.81
N THR A 77 -4.44 4.50 -4.30
CA THR A 77 -4.64 5.70 -5.12
C THR A 77 -3.34 6.28 -5.63
N VAL A 78 -2.29 6.31 -4.78
CA VAL A 78 -0.98 6.85 -5.18
C VAL A 78 -0.37 6.01 -6.32
N PRO A 79 -0.17 4.68 -6.19
CA PRO A 79 0.38 3.90 -7.30
C PRO A 79 -0.53 3.91 -8.54
N TYR A 80 -1.84 3.98 -8.37
CA TYR A 80 -2.76 4.10 -9.51
C TYR A 80 -2.47 5.36 -10.33
N TYR A 81 -2.34 6.50 -9.67
CA TYR A 81 -2.07 7.75 -10.40
C TYR A 81 -0.62 7.86 -10.87
N GLU A 82 0.36 7.34 -10.13
CA GLU A 82 1.75 7.25 -10.63
C GLU A 82 1.83 6.49 -11.95
N PHE A 83 1.10 5.38 -12.07
CA PHE A 83 1.07 4.59 -13.29
C PHE A 83 0.26 5.26 -14.39
N THR A 84 -0.97 5.70 -14.11
CA THR A 84 -1.85 6.29 -15.14
C THR A 84 -1.33 7.61 -15.66
N ASP A 85 -0.76 8.48 -14.81
CA ASP A 85 -0.15 9.74 -15.20
C ASP A 85 1.15 9.54 -16.01
N SER A 86 1.71 8.33 -15.97
CA SER A 86 2.85 7.88 -16.79
C SER A 86 2.41 7.14 -18.07
N GLY A 87 1.11 7.15 -18.41
CA GLY A 87 0.58 6.53 -19.64
C GLY A 87 0.36 5.02 -19.57
N ILE A 88 0.47 4.41 -18.38
CA ILE A 88 0.24 2.98 -18.18
C ILE A 88 -1.26 2.71 -17.97
N GLU A 89 -1.81 1.72 -18.70
CA GLU A 89 -3.16 1.23 -18.44
C GLU A 89 -3.20 0.43 -17.14
N VAL A 90 -4.10 0.78 -16.22
CA VAL A 90 -4.17 0.15 -14.89
C VAL A 90 -5.49 -0.55 -14.69
N ASP A 91 -5.44 -1.85 -14.39
CA ASP A 91 -6.56 -2.62 -13.90
C ASP A 91 -6.50 -2.79 -12.39
N LEU A 92 -7.67 -2.93 -11.74
CA LEU A 92 -7.77 -3.29 -10.33
C LEU A 92 -8.28 -4.72 -10.19
N ALA A 93 -7.66 -5.45 -9.28
CA ALA A 93 -8.10 -6.78 -8.91
C ALA A 93 -8.20 -6.92 -7.38
N SER A 94 -9.01 -7.86 -6.92
CA SER A 94 -9.06 -8.24 -5.51
C SER A 94 -9.27 -9.74 -5.35
N ILE A 95 -9.07 -10.27 -4.15
CA ILE A 95 -9.13 -11.72 -3.91
C ILE A 95 -10.47 -12.30 -4.39
N ASN A 96 -11.59 -11.63 -4.11
CA ASN A 96 -12.92 -12.12 -4.47
C ASN A 96 -13.55 -11.41 -5.67
N GLY A 97 -12.89 -10.37 -6.20
CA GLY A 97 -13.48 -9.47 -7.19
C GLY A 97 -14.57 -8.56 -6.62
N GLY A 98 -15.17 -7.73 -7.46
CA GLY A 98 -16.20 -6.78 -7.06
C GLY A 98 -15.64 -5.59 -6.30
N THR A 99 -16.35 -5.13 -5.27
CA THR A 99 -15.96 -3.91 -4.55
C THR A 99 -14.75 -4.13 -3.66
N ILE A 100 -13.68 -3.37 -3.88
CA ILE A 100 -12.54 -3.28 -2.98
C ILE A 100 -12.95 -2.46 -1.75
N PRO A 101 -12.89 -3.01 -0.54
CA PRO A 101 -13.14 -2.24 0.66
C PRO A 101 -11.98 -1.28 0.92
N ILE A 102 -12.29 -0.01 1.20
CA ILE A 102 -11.30 1.00 1.58
C ILE A 102 -11.48 1.33 3.06
N ASP A 103 -10.39 1.40 3.80
CA ASP A 103 -10.40 1.77 5.21
C ASP A 103 -10.90 3.22 5.38
N PRO A 104 -12.02 3.45 6.09
CA PRO A 104 -12.57 4.81 6.24
C PRO A 104 -11.61 5.77 6.96
N GLU A 105 -10.72 5.26 7.83
CA GLU A 105 -9.75 6.09 8.55
C GLU A 105 -8.64 6.63 7.66
N SER A 106 -8.41 5.98 6.51
CA SER A 106 -7.43 6.46 5.53
C SER A 106 -7.83 7.79 4.88
N PHE A 107 -9.10 8.19 4.95
CA PHE A 107 -9.58 9.50 4.49
C PHE A 107 -9.58 10.58 5.57
N PHE A 108 -9.09 10.27 6.78
CA PHE A 108 -9.00 11.29 7.81
C PHE A 108 -8.02 12.40 7.39
N TYR A 109 -8.40 13.66 7.61
CA TYR A 109 -7.74 14.84 7.02
C TYR A 109 -6.22 14.95 7.27
N VAL A 110 -5.70 14.31 8.32
CA VAL A 110 -4.26 14.34 8.66
C VAL A 110 -3.44 13.25 7.97
N VAL A 111 -4.10 12.21 7.43
CA VAL A 111 -3.43 11.08 6.76
C VAL A 111 -3.77 10.97 5.28
N LYS A 112 -4.80 11.68 4.84
CA LYS A 112 -5.25 11.72 3.46
C LYS A 112 -4.23 12.45 2.56
N THR A 113 -3.97 11.88 1.38
CA THR A 113 -3.08 12.45 0.36
C THR A 113 -3.86 13.19 -0.73
N SER A 114 -3.16 13.93 -1.60
CA SER A 114 -3.75 14.55 -2.80
C SER A 114 -4.30 13.51 -3.78
N SER A 115 -3.71 12.33 -3.84
CA SER A 115 -4.21 11.20 -4.65
C SER A 115 -5.55 10.69 -4.12
N ASP A 116 -5.74 10.69 -2.79
CA ASP A 116 -7.02 10.32 -2.18
C ASP A 116 -8.09 11.36 -2.48
N ASP A 117 -7.74 12.66 -2.46
CA ASP A 117 -8.64 13.73 -2.89
C ASP A 117 -9.05 13.57 -4.36
N ARG A 118 -8.08 13.27 -5.24
CA ARG A 118 -8.34 13.01 -6.66
C ARG A 118 -9.28 11.81 -6.83
N TYR A 119 -9.08 10.72 -6.09
CA TYR A 119 -9.98 9.56 -6.09
C TYR A 119 -11.41 9.94 -5.72
N LEU A 120 -11.61 10.81 -4.71
CA LEU A 120 -12.95 11.22 -4.29
C LEU A 120 -13.73 11.96 -5.39
N GLU A 121 -13.07 12.43 -6.43
CA GLU A 121 -13.67 13.14 -7.57
C GLU A 121 -13.59 12.33 -8.88
N ASP A 122 -12.82 11.24 -8.93
CA ASP A 122 -12.58 10.44 -10.13
C ASP A 122 -13.62 9.31 -10.31
N PRO A 123 -14.59 9.46 -11.24
CA PRO A 123 -15.60 8.44 -11.49
C PRO A 123 -15.01 7.16 -12.11
N ILE A 124 -13.87 7.25 -12.83
CA ILE A 124 -13.25 6.11 -13.50
C ILE A 124 -12.63 5.19 -12.44
N LEU A 125 -11.82 5.74 -11.54
CA LEU A 125 -11.22 4.95 -10.48
C LEU A 125 -12.27 4.40 -9.51
N LYS A 126 -13.32 5.17 -9.19
CA LYS A 126 -14.44 4.69 -8.37
C LYS A 126 -15.14 3.48 -8.99
N GLU A 127 -15.35 3.49 -10.31
CA GLU A 127 -15.96 2.37 -11.00
C GLU A 127 -15.03 1.14 -10.99
N LYS A 128 -13.73 1.32 -11.20
CA LYS A 128 -12.74 0.22 -11.07
C LYS A 128 -12.69 -0.36 -9.64
N VAL A 129 -12.74 0.49 -8.61
CA VAL A 129 -12.81 0.06 -7.19
C VAL A 129 -14.07 -0.74 -6.90
N LYS A 130 -15.20 -0.36 -7.51
CA LYS A 130 -16.47 -1.05 -7.34
C LYS A 130 -16.53 -2.40 -8.07
N ASN A 131 -15.81 -2.52 -9.19
CA ASN A 131 -15.87 -3.68 -10.10
C ASN A 131 -14.47 -4.24 -10.37
N SER A 132 -13.70 -4.53 -9.31
CA SER A 132 -12.39 -5.14 -9.45
C SER A 132 -12.49 -6.56 -10.02
N ILE A 133 -11.46 -6.95 -10.76
CA ILE A 133 -11.32 -8.30 -11.34
C ILE A 133 -11.05 -9.28 -10.20
N LYS A 134 -11.70 -10.45 -10.23
CA LYS A 134 -11.39 -11.51 -9.28
C LYS A 134 -10.00 -12.09 -9.58
N ILE A 135 -9.21 -12.39 -8.55
CA ILE A 135 -7.80 -12.78 -8.73
C ILE A 135 -7.61 -14.02 -9.62
N ASP A 136 -8.53 -14.97 -9.63
CA ASP A 136 -8.44 -16.16 -10.49
C ASP A 136 -8.66 -15.83 -11.97
N GLU A 137 -9.40 -14.75 -12.28
CA GLU A 137 -9.69 -14.27 -13.64
C GLU A 137 -8.57 -13.36 -14.18
N VAL A 138 -7.61 -12.94 -13.36
CA VAL A 138 -6.50 -12.07 -13.79
C VAL A 138 -5.54 -12.84 -14.71
N GLU A 139 -5.43 -12.40 -15.95
CA GLU A 139 -4.41 -12.90 -16.89
C GLU A 139 -3.08 -12.20 -16.63
N ILE A 140 -2.36 -12.67 -15.59
CA ILE A 140 -1.20 -11.99 -15.00
C ILE A 140 -0.06 -11.75 -16.00
N ASP A 141 0.07 -12.60 -17.03
CA ASP A 141 1.09 -12.48 -18.08
C ASP A 141 0.88 -11.27 -19.00
N ASN A 142 -0.29 -10.63 -18.95
CA ASN A 142 -0.59 -9.43 -19.72
C ASN A 142 -0.03 -8.15 -19.09
N TYR A 143 0.50 -8.22 -17.86
CA TYR A 143 0.92 -7.04 -17.12
C TYR A 143 2.44 -6.91 -17.04
N ASP A 144 2.92 -5.70 -17.30
CA ASP A 144 4.32 -5.29 -17.14
C ASP A 144 4.61 -4.96 -15.67
N LEU A 145 3.62 -4.43 -14.93
CA LEU A 145 3.73 -4.11 -13.50
C LEU A 145 2.61 -4.83 -12.73
N VAL A 146 3.00 -5.55 -11.68
CA VAL A 146 2.08 -6.20 -10.73
C VAL A 146 2.31 -5.59 -9.36
N PHE A 147 1.38 -4.79 -8.86
CA PHE A 147 1.49 -4.09 -7.59
C PHE A 147 0.47 -4.60 -6.59
N ILE A 148 0.87 -4.83 -5.34
CA ILE A 148 -0.05 -5.24 -4.28
C ILE A 148 -0.19 -4.12 -3.25
N ALA A 149 -1.41 -3.58 -3.13
CA ALA A 149 -1.77 -2.58 -2.16
C ALA A 149 -2.01 -3.22 -0.79
N GLY A 150 -1.60 -2.54 0.27
CA GLY A 150 -1.75 -3.03 1.63
C GLY A 150 -3.01 -2.51 2.33
N GLY A 151 -2.86 -2.12 3.58
CA GLY A 151 -3.95 -1.83 4.51
C GLY A 151 -4.28 -3.04 5.38
N TRP A 152 -5.06 -2.84 6.44
CA TRP A 152 -5.29 -3.89 7.44
C TRP A 152 -6.05 -5.10 6.91
N GLY A 153 -6.93 -4.91 5.91
CA GLY A 153 -7.67 -6.01 5.28
C GLY A 153 -6.74 -7.07 4.68
N ALA A 154 -5.59 -6.64 4.15
CA ALA A 154 -4.59 -7.51 3.53
C ALA A 154 -4.02 -8.58 4.48
N ALA A 155 -4.00 -8.31 5.80
CA ALA A 155 -3.58 -9.27 6.82
C ALA A 155 -4.51 -10.48 6.97
N TYR A 156 -5.74 -10.41 6.41
CA TYR A 156 -6.76 -11.44 6.56
C TYR A 156 -6.94 -12.34 5.34
N ASP A 157 -6.50 -11.90 4.16
CA ASP A 157 -6.77 -12.67 2.94
C ASP A 157 -5.59 -12.83 1.98
N LEU A 158 -4.69 -11.82 1.84
CA LEU A 158 -3.65 -11.89 0.82
C LEU A 158 -2.69 -13.06 1.03
N GLY A 159 -2.17 -13.21 2.25
CA GLY A 159 -1.22 -14.28 2.58
C GLY A 159 -1.86 -15.67 2.68
N TYR A 160 -3.19 -15.78 2.66
CA TYR A 160 -3.91 -17.05 2.64
C TYR A 160 -4.34 -17.48 1.23
N SER A 161 -4.22 -16.59 0.24
CA SER A 161 -4.63 -16.87 -1.13
C SER A 161 -3.59 -17.68 -1.90
N GLU A 162 -3.80 -18.99 -2.03
CA GLU A 162 -2.97 -19.83 -2.89
C GLU A 162 -3.03 -19.41 -4.37
N ILE A 163 -4.19 -18.87 -4.81
CA ILE A 163 -4.37 -18.38 -6.18
C ILE A 163 -3.48 -17.17 -6.42
N LEU A 164 -3.46 -16.20 -5.48
CA LEU A 164 -2.55 -15.07 -5.56
C LEU A 164 -1.10 -15.52 -5.61
N GLY A 165 -0.70 -16.46 -4.73
CA GLY A 165 0.64 -17.03 -4.75
C GLY A 165 1.03 -17.61 -6.11
N LYS A 166 0.12 -18.34 -6.78
CA LYS A 166 0.33 -18.87 -8.14
C LYS A 166 0.47 -17.74 -9.19
N LYS A 167 -0.38 -16.69 -9.11
CA LYS A 167 -0.29 -15.54 -10.02
C LYS A 167 1.04 -14.79 -9.85
N ILE A 168 1.52 -14.62 -8.60
CA ILE A 168 2.84 -14.03 -8.34
C ILE A 168 3.96 -14.91 -8.86
N SER A 169 3.85 -16.24 -8.73
CA SER A 169 4.81 -17.18 -9.35
C SER A 169 4.86 -17.03 -10.87
N GLN A 170 3.72 -16.92 -11.53
CA GLN A 170 3.65 -16.67 -12.98
C GLN A 170 4.30 -15.32 -13.34
N ALA A 171 3.95 -14.24 -12.64
CA ALA A 171 4.56 -12.91 -12.85
C ALA A 171 6.09 -12.94 -12.62
N TYR A 172 6.57 -13.73 -11.68
CA TYR A 172 8.00 -13.89 -11.43
C TYR A 172 8.73 -14.46 -12.64
N TYR A 173 8.20 -15.52 -13.26
CA TYR A 173 8.79 -16.13 -14.44
C TYR A 173 8.56 -15.34 -15.73
N ASN A 174 7.62 -14.41 -15.75
CA ASN A 174 7.43 -13.52 -16.90
C ASN A 174 8.53 -12.47 -16.94
N PRO A 175 9.46 -12.48 -17.94
CA PRO A 175 10.63 -11.60 -17.95
C PRO A 175 10.28 -10.11 -18.02
N LYS A 176 9.09 -9.76 -18.59
CA LYS A 176 8.69 -8.36 -18.67
C LYS A 176 8.12 -7.81 -17.36
N SER A 177 7.53 -8.66 -16.52
CA SER A 177 6.84 -8.21 -15.31
C SER A 177 7.81 -7.79 -14.21
N ILE A 178 7.47 -6.71 -13.52
CA ILE A 178 8.08 -6.24 -12.27
C ILE A 178 7.00 -6.34 -11.20
N ILE A 179 7.35 -6.85 -10.04
CA ILE A 179 6.43 -7.12 -8.95
C ILE A 179 6.72 -6.12 -7.82
N GLY A 180 5.69 -5.45 -7.32
CA GLY A 180 5.84 -4.53 -6.20
C GLY A 180 4.71 -4.64 -5.21
N GLY A 181 4.90 -4.03 -4.05
CA GLY A 181 3.87 -3.93 -3.02
C GLY A 181 4.34 -3.13 -1.82
N VAL A 182 3.39 -2.67 -1.02
CA VAL A 182 3.68 -1.83 0.16
C VAL A 182 2.95 -2.36 1.38
N CYS A 183 3.50 -2.06 2.56
CA CYS A 183 2.83 -2.29 3.85
C CYS A 183 2.43 -3.77 4.03
N HIS A 184 1.15 -4.04 4.32
CA HIS A 184 0.59 -5.41 4.39
C HIS A 184 0.44 -6.07 3.02
N GLY A 185 0.51 -5.31 1.91
CA GLY A 185 0.44 -5.86 0.56
C GLY A 185 1.51 -6.91 0.27
N VAL A 186 2.68 -6.81 0.90
CA VAL A 186 3.78 -7.78 0.74
C VAL A 186 3.43 -9.20 1.22
N LEU A 187 2.38 -9.37 2.02
CA LEU A 187 1.85 -10.68 2.39
C LEU A 187 1.38 -11.49 1.17
N GLY A 188 1.02 -10.84 0.07
CA GLY A 188 0.68 -11.51 -1.17
C GLY A 188 1.83 -12.30 -1.81
N PHE A 189 3.06 -12.13 -1.36
CA PHE A 189 4.24 -12.80 -1.90
C PHE A 189 4.61 -14.11 -1.17
N ILE A 190 4.14 -14.29 0.09
CA ILE A 190 4.63 -15.35 0.98
C ILE A 190 4.29 -16.78 0.52
N ASN A 191 3.31 -16.95 -0.38
CA ASN A 191 2.91 -18.24 -0.93
C ASN A 191 3.39 -18.48 -2.38
N ALA A 192 4.12 -17.54 -2.96
CA ALA A 192 4.67 -17.67 -4.31
C ALA A 192 5.82 -18.70 -4.31
N LYS A 193 5.75 -19.68 -5.21
CA LYS A 193 6.70 -20.81 -5.27
C LYS A 193 7.34 -20.93 -6.64
N ASP A 194 8.59 -21.34 -6.65
CA ASP A 194 9.30 -21.76 -7.85
C ASP A 194 8.84 -23.15 -8.34
N SER A 195 9.40 -23.60 -9.49
CA SER A 195 9.07 -24.90 -10.08
C SER A 195 9.49 -26.10 -9.21
N LEU A 196 10.34 -25.89 -8.21
CA LEU A 196 10.79 -26.89 -7.24
C LEU A 196 9.99 -26.84 -5.94
N GLY A 197 9.04 -25.90 -5.81
CA GLY A 197 8.22 -25.72 -4.63
C GLY A 197 8.85 -24.84 -3.54
N ASN A 198 10.02 -24.23 -3.78
CA ASN A 198 10.62 -23.28 -2.84
C ASN A 198 9.93 -21.92 -2.92
N LEU A 199 9.89 -21.21 -1.81
CA LEU A 199 9.36 -19.83 -1.78
C LEU A 199 10.27 -18.90 -2.59
N ILE A 200 9.70 -18.20 -3.56
CA ILE A 200 10.42 -17.30 -4.47
C ILE A 200 11.11 -16.16 -3.72
N ILE A 201 10.51 -15.70 -2.62
CA ILE A 201 11.05 -14.61 -1.82
C ILE A 201 12.20 -15.01 -0.88
N LYS A 202 12.50 -16.31 -0.77
CA LYS A 202 13.61 -16.79 0.06
C LYS A 202 14.93 -16.17 -0.38
N SER A 203 15.68 -15.63 0.59
CA SER A 203 16.97 -14.93 0.40
C SER A 203 16.89 -13.63 -0.41
N ARG A 204 15.70 -13.08 -0.68
CA ARG A 204 15.52 -11.78 -1.31
C ARG A 204 15.42 -10.68 -0.28
N ARG A 205 16.00 -9.54 -0.58
CA ARG A 205 15.88 -8.32 0.21
C ARG A 205 14.48 -7.75 0.01
N MET A 206 13.75 -7.55 1.11
CA MET A 206 12.37 -7.06 1.09
C MET A 206 12.08 -6.22 2.33
N THR A 207 11.06 -5.39 2.23
CA THR A 207 10.49 -4.64 3.36
C THR A 207 8.97 -4.74 3.36
N GLY A 208 8.37 -4.40 4.47
CA GLY A 208 6.93 -4.29 4.69
C GLY A 208 6.69 -3.56 6.01
N VAL A 209 5.45 -3.41 6.45
CA VAL A 209 5.15 -2.77 7.72
C VAL A 209 5.79 -3.56 8.87
N THR A 210 6.43 -2.81 9.79
CA THR A 210 7.13 -3.40 10.93
C THR A 210 6.18 -3.79 12.05
N ASP A 211 6.54 -4.82 12.82
CA ASP A 211 5.82 -5.19 14.05
C ASP A 211 5.76 -4.03 15.06
N LYS A 212 6.81 -3.19 15.08
CA LYS A 212 6.82 -1.98 15.89
C LYS A 212 5.70 -1.03 15.46
N GLN A 213 5.52 -0.76 14.17
CA GLN A 213 4.44 0.12 13.68
C GLN A 213 3.06 -0.46 14.03
N ILE A 214 2.87 -1.77 13.84
CA ILE A 214 1.60 -2.46 14.15
C ILE A 214 1.26 -2.31 15.63
N LYS A 215 2.23 -2.55 16.54
CA LYS A 215 2.07 -2.37 18.00
C LYS A 215 1.80 -0.93 18.38
N GLU A 216 2.50 0.03 17.77
CA GLU A 216 2.30 1.47 18.02
C GLU A 216 0.91 1.97 17.60
N LEU A 217 0.28 1.29 16.65
CA LEU A 217 -1.09 1.58 16.19
C LEU A 217 -2.16 0.79 16.97
N GLY A 218 -1.74 -0.14 17.84
CA GLY A 218 -2.65 -0.94 18.68
C GLY A 218 -3.48 -1.96 17.89
N ILE A 219 -2.95 -2.48 16.78
CA ILE A 219 -3.65 -3.41 15.86
C ILE A 219 -2.82 -4.70 15.71
N ASP A 220 -2.17 -5.13 16.78
CA ASP A 220 -1.33 -6.32 16.84
C ASP A 220 -2.11 -7.66 16.94
N PHE A 221 -3.43 -7.60 16.84
CA PHE A 221 -4.32 -8.76 16.82
C PHE A 221 -4.66 -9.28 15.42
N THR A 222 -4.14 -8.65 14.37
CA THR A 222 -4.32 -9.12 12.98
C THR A 222 -3.64 -10.48 12.80
N PRO A 223 -4.20 -11.38 11.94
CA PRO A 223 -3.72 -12.77 11.87
C PRO A 223 -2.34 -12.94 11.24
N GLN A 224 -1.89 -11.99 10.41
CA GLN A 224 -0.57 -12.01 9.77
C GLN A 224 0.09 -10.64 9.88
N HIS A 225 1.37 -10.65 10.25
CA HIS A 225 2.24 -9.48 10.32
C HIS A 225 3.32 -9.57 9.23
N PRO A 226 3.47 -8.57 8.35
CA PRO A 226 4.40 -8.60 7.24
C PRO A 226 5.85 -8.89 7.61
N GLU A 227 6.40 -8.22 8.63
CA GLU A 227 7.76 -8.46 9.11
C GLU A 227 7.96 -9.92 9.51
N GLU A 228 7.10 -10.45 10.37
CA GLU A 228 7.17 -11.83 10.85
C GLU A 228 7.03 -12.84 9.69
N GLU A 229 6.02 -12.67 8.85
CA GLU A 229 5.74 -13.63 7.77
C GLU A 229 6.79 -13.60 6.65
N LEU A 230 7.37 -12.42 6.30
CA LEU A 230 8.48 -12.33 5.36
C LEU A 230 9.74 -13.02 5.90
N ILE A 231 10.10 -12.79 7.17
CA ILE A 231 11.23 -13.47 7.83
C ILE A 231 11.01 -14.97 7.86
N LYS A 232 9.83 -15.43 8.24
CA LYS A 232 9.44 -16.85 8.27
C LYS A 232 9.50 -17.51 6.89
N ALA A 233 9.16 -16.77 5.85
CA ALA A 233 9.30 -17.21 4.45
C ALA A 233 10.76 -17.19 3.94
N GLY A 234 11.71 -16.72 4.76
CA GLY A 234 13.14 -16.72 4.49
C GLY A 234 13.63 -15.50 3.70
N ALA A 235 12.84 -14.43 3.61
CA ALA A 235 13.30 -13.16 3.03
C ALA A 235 14.34 -12.49 3.96
N ILE A 236 15.21 -11.68 3.37
CA ILE A 236 16.12 -10.77 4.09
C ILE A 236 15.32 -9.50 4.34
N PHE A 237 14.71 -9.41 5.52
CA PHE A 237 13.85 -8.28 5.87
C PHE A 237 14.69 -7.05 6.23
N GLU A 238 14.37 -5.92 5.60
CA GLU A 238 14.99 -4.62 5.88
C GLU A 238 13.94 -3.64 6.38
N SER A 239 14.30 -2.81 7.35
CA SER A 239 13.42 -1.76 7.84
C SER A 239 14.19 -0.52 8.26
N LYS A 240 13.52 0.62 8.19
CA LYS A 240 13.91 1.84 8.88
C LYS A 240 13.02 2.04 10.10
N THR A 241 13.56 2.64 11.14
CA THR A 241 12.81 3.00 12.34
C THR A 241 12.83 4.52 12.54
N ALA A 242 11.79 5.03 13.18
CA ALA A 242 11.64 6.40 13.63
C ALA A 242 11.18 6.42 15.09
N ILE A 243 10.93 7.60 15.68
CA ILE A 243 10.30 7.70 17.02
C ILE A 243 9.00 6.89 17.04
N ARG A 244 8.17 7.06 16.00
CA ARG A 244 7.08 6.15 15.65
C ARG A 244 7.27 5.71 14.20
N ASP A 245 7.20 4.41 13.94
CA ASP A 245 7.52 3.86 12.62
C ASP A 245 6.52 4.27 11.51
N VAL A 246 5.36 4.80 11.87
CA VAL A 246 4.46 5.47 10.92
C VAL A 246 5.12 6.64 10.18
N PHE A 247 6.21 7.21 10.72
CA PHE A 247 7.02 8.27 10.09
C PHE A 247 8.29 7.73 9.40
N ALA A 248 8.54 6.43 9.46
CA ALA A 248 9.64 5.82 8.74
C ALA A 248 9.27 5.64 7.25
N ASN A 249 10.28 5.71 6.38
CA ASN A 249 10.10 5.43 4.95
C ASN A 249 11.28 4.62 4.44
N LEU A 250 10.99 3.50 3.80
CA LEU A 250 11.97 2.66 3.12
C LEU A 250 11.32 2.01 1.89
N THR A 251 12.03 2.06 0.77
CA THR A 251 11.76 1.24 -0.41
C THR A 251 12.97 0.36 -0.67
N VAL A 252 12.74 -0.93 -0.89
CA VAL A 252 13.77 -1.93 -1.18
C VAL A 252 13.53 -2.50 -2.58
N VAL A 253 14.58 -2.51 -3.38
CA VAL A 253 14.65 -3.24 -4.65
C VAL A 253 15.49 -4.47 -4.39
N ASP A 254 14.99 -5.66 -4.76
CA ASP A 254 15.77 -6.89 -4.63
C ASP A 254 16.95 -6.93 -5.61
N ASP A 255 17.90 -7.82 -5.36
CA ASP A 255 19.17 -7.87 -6.13
C ASP A 255 18.95 -8.21 -7.62
N GLU A 256 17.82 -8.84 -7.97
CA GLU A 256 17.47 -9.16 -9.36
C GLU A 256 16.62 -8.07 -10.04
N SER A 257 16.28 -6.99 -9.33
CA SER A 257 15.37 -5.93 -9.81
C SER A 257 14.01 -6.49 -10.26
N LYS A 258 13.56 -7.54 -9.59
CA LYS A 258 12.28 -8.21 -9.85
C LYS A 258 11.20 -7.81 -8.87
N PHE A 259 11.58 -7.61 -7.60
CA PHE A 259 10.68 -7.16 -6.54
C PHE A 259 11.05 -5.77 -6.06
N VAL A 260 10.04 -4.91 -5.91
CA VAL A 260 10.15 -3.58 -5.30
C VAL A 260 9.15 -3.50 -4.15
N THR A 261 9.64 -3.36 -2.92
CA THR A 261 8.78 -3.35 -1.75
C THR A 261 8.92 -2.06 -0.95
N GLY A 262 7.80 -1.54 -0.44
CA GLY A 262 7.73 -0.35 0.39
C GLY A 262 7.29 -0.69 1.82
N GLN A 263 7.93 -0.06 2.81
CA GLN A 263 7.70 -0.39 4.21
C GLN A 263 6.28 -0.09 4.68
N ASN A 264 5.72 1.04 4.27
CA ASN A 264 4.37 1.47 4.63
C ASN A 264 3.83 2.49 3.63
N GLN A 265 2.73 3.17 3.96
CA GLN A 265 2.09 4.19 3.12
C GLN A 265 3.03 5.32 2.65
N ASN A 266 4.11 5.61 3.39
CA ASN A 266 5.08 6.66 3.02
C ASN A 266 5.90 6.29 1.78
N ALA A 267 6.05 5.00 1.49
CA ALA A 267 6.71 4.50 0.28
C ALA A 267 5.78 4.45 -0.94
N GLY A 268 4.56 4.97 -0.81
CA GLY A 268 3.51 4.90 -1.84
C GLY A 268 3.90 5.52 -3.18
N HIS A 269 4.69 6.60 -3.19
CA HIS A 269 5.24 7.21 -4.41
C HIS A 269 6.52 6.51 -4.89
N GLU A 270 7.47 6.28 -3.98
CA GLU A 270 8.78 5.77 -4.35
C GLU A 270 8.71 4.35 -4.93
N THR A 271 7.86 3.48 -4.39
CA THR A 271 7.74 2.09 -4.84
C THR A 271 7.31 1.99 -6.32
N PRO A 272 6.18 2.58 -6.77
CA PRO A 272 5.80 2.55 -8.19
C PRO A 272 6.80 3.30 -9.08
N GLN A 273 7.43 4.37 -8.62
CA GLN A 273 8.48 5.09 -9.35
C GLN A 273 9.70 4.20 -9.60
N LYS A 274 10.15 3.42 -8.61
CA LYS A 274 11.23 2.43 -8.78
C LYS A 274 10.84 1.30 -9.73
N MET A 275 9.60 0.84 -9.69
CA MET A 275 9.10 -0.15 -10.66
C MET A 275 9.16 0.39 -12.09
N MET A 276 8.73 1.64 -12.32
CA MET A 276 8.80 2.30 -13.63
C MET A 276 10.24 2.57 -14.06
N GLU A 277 11.12 2.93 -13.15
CA GLU A 277 12.56 3.10 -13.43
C GLU A 277 13.20 1.78 -13.91
N ILE A 278 12.84 0.65 -13.32
CA ILE A 278 13.29 -0.67 -13.77
C ILE A 278 12.68 -1.00 -15.14
N LEU A 279 11.37 -0.70 -15.32
CA LEU A 279 10.65 -1.02 -16.56
C LEU A 279 11.24 -0.30 -17.77
N ILE A 280 11.69 0.96 -17.65
CA ILE A 280 12.28 1.72 -18.77
C ILE A 280 13.69 1.26 -19.11
N ASN A 281 14.38 0.58 -18.20
CA ASN A 281 15.74 0.08 -18.39
C ASN A 281 15.78 -1.39 -18.86
N LYS A 282 14.61 -2.02 -19.06
CA LYS A 282 14.46 -3.37 -19.64
C LYS A 282 14.21 -3.31 -21.13
#